data_7d749eb207d145f182c95d0f386ccc15
#
_entry.id   7d749eb207d145f182c95d0f386ccc15
#
_cell.length_a   1.000
_cell.length_b   1.000
_cell.length_c   1.000
_cell.angle_alpha   90.00
_cell.angle_beta   90.00
_cell.angle_gamma   90.00
#
_symmetry.space_group_name_H-M   'P 1'
#
loop_
_entity.id
_entity.type
_entity.pdbx_description
1 polymer ?
#
loop_
_entity_poly.entity_id
_entity_poly.type
_entity_poly.pdbx_seq_one_letter_code
_entity_poly.pdbx_strand_id
1 'polypeptide(L)'
;MPELPEVETVRRGLAELLPGRVVARVAVFDSPKSFPNAPADVEQFLYGARVTAVRRRAKVLMIDLDTQYSLVIHLKMTGQLIFRGVQSFAGGHPNDSLIGELPDRSTRVEIDFVDRSRLFFNDQRKFGWVKLLPTNEVKNLPFMQKVGPEPLDPHTRAEDFIQRIRRRQNSMIKPAFLDQTVIAGV
;
A
#
# COMPACT_ATOMS: atom_id res chain seq x y z
N MET A 1 -11.23 7.83 4.22
CA MET A 1 -9.82 7.42 4.05
C MET A 1 -9.69 5.98 4.51
N PRO A 2 -9.13 5.08 3.73
CA PRO A 2 -8.86 3.73 4.20
C PRO A 2 -7.98 3.74 5.46
N GLU A 3 -8.49 3.15 6.53
CA GLU A 3 -7.78 3.00 7.80
C GLU A 3 -7.20 1.59 7.91
N LEU A 4 -6.63 1.24 9.05
CA LEU A 4 -5.94 -0.05 9.21
C LEU A 4 -6.81 -1.27 8.84
N PRO A 5 -8.11 -1.37 9.23
CA PRO A 5 -8.91 -2.54 8.87
C PRO A 5 -9.08 -2.73 7.37
N GLU A 6 -9.32 -1.64 6.63
CA GLU A 6 -9.47 -1.70 5.17
C GLU A 6 -8.15 -2.01 4.49
N VAL A 7 -7.04 -1.41 4.96
CA VAL A 7 -5.71 -1.67 4.39
C VAL A 7 -5.27 -3.11 4.69
N GLU A 8 -5.60 -3.65 5.86
CA GLU A 8 -5.33 -5.05 6.21
C GLU A 8 -6.18 -6.02 5.36
N THR A 9 -7.43 -5.68 5.08
CA THR A 9 -8.28 -6.45 4.15
C THR A 9 -7.67 -6.50 2.75
N VAL A 10 -7.19 -5.35 2.24
CA VAL A 10 -6.49 -5.30 0.95
C VAL A 10 -5.22 -6.14 0.98
N ARG A 11 -4.42 -6.05 2.04
CA ARG A 11 -3.22 -6.87 2.20
C ARG A 11 -3.53 -8.36 2.14
N ARG A 12 -4.55 -8.82 2.89
CA ARG A 12 -4.94 -10.24 2.92
C ARG A 12 -5.38 -10.73 1.55
N GLY A 13 -6.28 -9.99 0.88
CA GLY A 13 -6.76 -10.36 -0.44
C GLY A 13 -5.63 -10.44 -1.48
N LEU A 14 -4.71 -9.48 -1.48
CA LEU A 14 -3.57 -9.49 -2.40
C LEU A 14 -2.51 -10.53 -2.02
N ALA A 15 -2.34 -10.85 -0.74
CA ALA A 15 -1.39 -11.88 -0.29
C ALA A 15 -1.77 -13.30 -0.76
N GLU A 16 -3.04 -13.54 -1.06
CA GLU A 16 -3.50 -14.82 -1.64
C GLU A 16 -3.29 -14.88 -3.16
N LEU A 17 -3.27 -13.72 -3.82
CA LEU A 17 -3.32 -13.65 -5.29
C LEU A 17 -1.99 -13.30 -5.94
N LEU A 18 -1.17 -12.45 -5.32
CA LEU A 18 0.03 -11.90 -5.98
C LEU A 18 1.29 -12.76 -5.89
N PRO A 19 1.59 -13.49 -4.79
CA PRO A 19 2.84 -14.25 -4.70
C PRO A 19 3.02 -15.23 -5.84
N GLY A 20 4.23 -15.24 -6.40
CA GLY A 20 4.60 -16.06 -7.56
C GLY A 20 4.38 -15.41 -8.92
N ARG A 21 3.61 -14.31 -9.02
CA ARG A 21 3.39 -13.60 -10.29
C ARG A 21 4.61 -12.80 -10.69
N VAL A 22 4.85 -12.74 -11.98
CA VAL A 22 6.00 -12.03 -12.57
C VAL A 22 5.49 -10.78 -13.27
N VAL A 23 6.07 -9.63 -12.96
CA VAL A 23 5.70 -8.34 -13.56
C VAL A 23 6.17 -8.29 -15.01
N ALA A 24 5.25 -7.98 -15.92
CA ALA A 24 5.55 -7.80 -17.33
C ALA A 24 5.72 -6.33 -17.70
N ARG A 25 4.84 -5.45 -17.20
CA ARG A 25 4.81 -4.03 -17.58
C ARG A 25 4.12 -3.19 -16.52
N VAL A 26 4.47 -1.90 -16.50
CA VAL A 26 3.75 -0.87 -15.75
C VAL A 26 3.32 0.24 -16.70
N ALA A 27 2.07 0.69 -16.57
CA ALA A 27 1.55 1.88 -17.23
C ALA A 27 1.10 2.91 -16.18
N VAL A 28 1.40 4.18 -16.43
CA VAL A 28 1.04 5.31 -15.55
C VAL A 28 0.08 6.23 -16.31
N PHE A 29 -1.06 6.56 -15.68
CA PHE A 29 -2.14 7.34 -16.28
C PHE A 29 -2.30 8.69 -15.56
N ASP A 30 -2.23 9.78 -16.31
CA ASP A 30 -2.63 11.14 -15.89
C ASP A 30 -2.15 11.60 -14.48
N SER A 31 -1.14 10.95 -13.93
CA SER A 31 -0.57 11.33 -12.63
C SER A 31 0.85 10.77 -12.43
N PRO A 32 1.88 11.43 -13.00
CA PRO A 32 3.27 10.98 -12.81
C PRO A 32 3.68 10.88 -11.33
N LYS A 33 3.06 11.69 -10.47
CA LYS A 33 3.29 11.66 -9.00
C LYS A 33 2.79 10.38 -8.34
N SER A 34 1.86 9.66 -8.97
CA SER A 34 1.35 8.39 -8.44
C SER A 34 2.35 7.24 -8.59
N PHE A 35 3.32 7.36 -9.52
CA PHE A 35 4.43 6.42 -9.68
C PHE A 35 5.68 7.20 -10.13
N PRO A 36 6.42 7.82 -9.20
CA PRO A 36 7.45 8.80 -9.51
C PRO A 36 8.84 8.18 -9.81
N ASN A 37 8.92 6.86 -10.00
CA ASN A 37 10.18 6.17 -10.23
C ASN A 37 10.76 6.47 -11.61
N ALA A 38 12.10 6.55 -11.70
CA ALA A 38 12.80 6.67 -12.96
C ALA A 38 12.57 5.41 -13.83
N PRO A 39 12.39 5.56 -15.17
CA PRO A 39 12.18 4.42 -16.05
C PRO A 39 13.28 3.36 -15.98
N ALA A 40 14.54 3.76 -15.79
CA ALA A 40 15.67 2.84 -15.66
C ALA A 40 15.57 1.94 -14.43
N ASP A 41 15.11 2.46 -13.30
CA ASP A 41 14.89 1.67 -12.07
C ASP A 41 13.73 0.67 -12.27
N VAL A 42 12.68 1.11 -12.95
CA VAL A 42 11.51 0.26 -13.27
C VAL A 42 11.94 -0.89 -14.17
N GLU A 43 12.70 -0.61 -15.22
CA GLU A 43 13.20 -1.62 -16.15
C GLU A 43 14.13 -2.63 -15.45
N GLN A 44 15.03 -2.13 -14.60
CA GLN A 44 16.03 -2.95 -13.93
C GLN A 44 15.47 -3.78 -12.78
N PHE A 45 14.56 -3.26 -11.98
CA PHE A 45 14.17 -3.85 -10.69
C PHE A 45 12.71 -4.30 -10.62
N LEU A 46 11.86 -3.90 -11.57
CA LEU A 46 10.45 -4.26 -11.56
C LEU A 46 10.07 -5.20 -12.71
N TYR A 47 10.54 -4.94 -13.95
CA TYR A 47 10.21 -5.81 -15.07
C TYR A 47 10.91 -7.16 -14.93
N GLY A 48 10.13 -8.24 -15.08
CA GLY A 48 10.59 -9.60 -14.86
C GLY A 48 10.72 -10.01 -13.39
N ALA A 49 10.50 -9.08 -12.45
CA ALA A 49 10.53 -9.39 -11.02
C ALA A 49 9.33 -10.25 -10.60
N ARG A 50 9.58 -11.20 -9.70
CA ARG A 50 8.56 -12.07 -9.12
C ARG A 50 8.11 -11.52 -7.77
N VAL A 51 6.81 -11.46 -7.56
CA VAL A 51 6.24 -11.13 -6.25
C VAL A 51 6.51 -12.27 -5.26
N THR A 52 7.08 -11.95 -4.12
CA THR A 52 7.42 -12.90 -3.06
C THR A 52 6.46 -12.84 -1.87
N ALA A 53 6.00 -11.64 -1.50
CA ALA A 53 5.09 -11.45 -0.37
C ALA A 53 4.30 -10.14 -0.50
N VAL A 54 3.19 -10.05 0.25
CA VAL A 54 2.46 -8.80 0.45
C VAL A 54 2.38 -8.53 1.96
N ARG A 55 2.96 -7.42 2.37
CA ARG A 55 3.07 -6.99 3.76
C ARG A 55 2.37 -5.65 3.98
N ARG A 56 2.17 -5.29 5.23
CA ARG A 56 1.64 -4.00 5.65
C ARG A 56 2.39 -3.49 6.89
N ARG A 57 2.56 -2.20 6.97
CA ARG A 57 2.93 -1.48 8.20
C ARG A 57 2.08 -0.21 8.28
N ALA A 58 1.35 -0.02 9.37
CA ALA A 58 0.37 1.07 9.49
C ALA A 58 -0.62 1.08 8.30
N LYS A 59 -0.77 2.19 7.61
CA LYS A 59 -1.63 2.36 6.41
C LYS A 59 -0.87 2.17 5.09
N VAL A 60 0.29 1.53 5.11
CA VAL A 60 1.15 1.34 3.94
C VAL A 60 1.29 -0.14 3.62
N LEU A 61 1.03 -0.47 2.37
CA LEU A 61 1.20 -1.80 1.78
C LEU A 61 2.58 -1.91 1.14
N MET A 62 3.14 -3.09 1.16
CA MET A 62 4.40 -3.43 0.51
C MET A 62 4.24 -4.74 -0.25
N ILE A 63 4.47 -4.69 -1.57
CA ILE A 63 4.53 -5.87 -2.43
C ILE A 63 6.02 -6.14 -2.66
N ASP A 64 6.55 -7.15 -2.00
CA ASP A 64 7.97 -7.50 -2.06
C ASP A 64 8.27 -8.31 -3.33
N LEU A 65 9.44 -8.04 -3.92
CA LEU A 65 9.93 -8.64 -5.15
C LEU A 65 11.23 -9.42 -4.90
N ASP A 66 11.50 -10.41 -5.74
CA ASP A 66 12.73 -11.21 -5.70
C ASP A 66 13.99 -10.43 -6.08
N THR A 67 13.83 -9.23 -6.64
CA THR A 67 14.92 -8.27 -6.91
C THR A 67 15.39 -7.52 -5.67
N GLN A 68 14.88 -7.82 -4.47
CA GLN A 68 15.11 -7.08 -3.22
C GLN A 68 14.57 -5.64 -3.25
N TYR A 69 13.62 -5.38 -4.12
CA TYR A 69 12.82 -4.16 -4.17
C TYR A 69 11.39 -4.45 -3.69
N SER A 70 10.69 -3.41 -3.32
CA SER A 70 9.28 -3.48 -2.95
C SER A 70 8.49 -2.36 -3.62
N LEU A 71 7.29 -2.68 -4.08
CA LEU A 71 6.30 -1.67 -4.41
C LEU A 71 5.63 -1.23 -3.11
N VAL A 72 5.89 -0.01 -2.69
CA VAL A 72 5.36 0.60 -1.48
C VAL A 72 4.17 1.45 -1.86
N ILE A 73 3.00 1.19 -1.26
CA ILE A 73 1.72 1.76 -1.68
C ILE A 73 1.03 2.42 -0.50
N HIS A 74 0.63 3.67 -0.67
CA HIS A 74 -0.22 4.38 0.28
C HIS A 74 -1.52 4.80 -0.39
N LEU A 75 -2.65 4.29 0.09
CA LEU A 75 -3.97 4.54 -0.50
C LEU A 75 -4.48 5.96 -0.26
N LYS A 76 -4.00 6.64 0.79
CA LYS A 76 -4.45 8.00 1.18
C LYS A 76 -5.97 8.07 1.33
N MET A 77 -6.64 9.01 0.64
CA MET A 77 -8.06 9.31 0.83
C MET A 77 -8.99 8.44 -0.01
N THR A 78 -8.64 8.22 -1.28
CA THR A 78 -9.52 7.57 -2.27
C THR A 78 -8.83 6.45 -3.05
N GLY A 79 -7.66 5.99 -2.56
CA GLY A 79 -6.91 4.92 -3.19
C GLY A 79 -7.61 3.58 -3.11
N GLN A 80 -7.46 2.81 -4.19
CA GLN A 80 -7.98 1.45 -4.33
C GLN A 80 -6.91 0.57 -4.97
N LEU A 81 -6.90 -0.71 -4.61
CA LEU A 81 -6.17 -1.75 -5.31
C LEU A 81 -7.15 -2.80 -5.82
N ILE A 82 -7.10 -3.05 -7.12
CA ILE A 82 -8.04 -3.92 -7.82
C ILE A 82 -7.23 -4.91 -8.66
N PHE A 83 -7.36 -6.18 -8.34
CA PHE A 83 -6.75 -7.27 -9.09
C PHE A 83 -7.77 -7.91 -10.01
N ARG A 84 -7.38 -8.13 -11.27
CA ARG A 84 -8.17 -8.82 -12.30
C ARG A 84 -7.35 -9.96 -12.89
N GLY A 85 -7.87 -11.16 -12.78
CA GLY A 85 -7.28 -12.39 -13.28
C GLY A 85 -8.35 -13.49 -13.34
N VAL A 86 -7.95 -14.76 -13.25
CA VAL A 86 -8.88 -15.89 -13.11
C VAL A 86 -9.75 -15.70 -11.85
N GLN A 87 -9.10 -15.29 -10.76
CA GLN A 87 -9.79 -14.74 -9.59
C GLN A 87 -9.64 -13.23 -9.60
N SER A 88 -10.59 -12.52 -9.00
CA SER A 88 -10.55 -11.07 -8.88
C SER A 88 -10.69 -10.64 -7.44
N PHE A 89 -10.04 -9.53 -7.10
CA PHE A 89 -10.14 -8.88 -5.80
C PHE A 89 -10.19 -7.37 -5.97
N ALA A 90 -10.96 -6.69 -5.14
CA ALA A 90 -11.00 -5.25 -5.11
C ALA A 90 -11.11 -4.76 -3.65
N GLY A 91 -10.37 -3.72 -3.30
CA GLY A 91 -10.42 -3.13 -1.97
C GLY A 91 -9.85 -1.72 -1.92
N GLY A 92 -10.19 -1.01 -0.85
CA GLY A 92 -9.86 0.39 -0.63
C GLY A 92 -11.11 1.26 -0.55
N HIS A 93 -11.04 2.50 -1.04
CA HIS A 93 -12.15 3.44 -0.98
C HIS A 93 -13.37 2.92 -1.77
N PRO A 94 -14.57 2.84 -1.18
CA PRO A 94 -15.76 2.29 -1.85
C PRO A 94 -16.28 3.25 -2.93
N ASN A 95 -16.31 2.78 -4.18
CA ASN A 95 -16.99 3.41 -5.31
C ASN A 95 -17.17 2.38 -6.45
N ASP A 96 -17.81 2.78 -7.55
CA ASP A 96 -18.15 1.90 -8.67
C ASP A 96 -16.93 1.31 -9.39
N SER A 97 -15.76 1.94 -9.30
CA SER A 97 -14.52 1.41 -9.92
C SER A 97 -14.10 0.05 -9.35
N LEU A 98 -14.55 -0.32 -8.14
CA LEU A 98 -14.25 -1.64 -7.57
C LEU A 98 -14.82 -2.80 -8.39
N ILE A 99 -15.94 -2.59 -9.06
CA ILE A 99 -16.67 -3.60 -9.85
C ILE A 99 -16.73 -3.27 -11.35
N GLY A 100 -16.41 -2.03 -11.73
CA GLY A 100 -16.45 -1.55 -13.11
C GLY A 100 -15.35 -2.07 -14.00
N GLU A 101 -15.41 -1.69 -15.28
CA GLU A 101 -14.35 -1.93 -16.24
C GLU A 101 -13.14 -1.06 -15.96
N LEU A 102 -11.93 -1.63 -16.15
CA LEU A 102 -10.64 -0.98 -15.91
C LEU A 102 -9.72 -1.15 -17.12
N PRO A 103 -8.84 -0.16 -17.43
CA PRO A 103 -8.67 1.11 -16.69
C PRO A 103 -9.83 2.08 -16.87
N ASP A 104 -10.11 2.90 -15.85
CA ASP A 104 -11.08 3.98 -15.89
C ASP A 104 -10.43 5.36 -15.62
N ARG A 105 -11.25 6.42 -15.53
CA ARG A 105 -10.78 7.80 -15.27
C ARG A 105 -10.06 7.97 -13.92
N SER A 106 -10.24 7.05 -12.98
CA SER A 106 -9.58 7.07 -11.67
C SER A 106 -8.29 6.25 -11.64
N THR A 107 -8.01 5.44 -12.65
CA THR A 107 -6.81 4.61 -12.75
C THR A 107 -5.56 5.49 -12.86
N ARG A 108 -4.56 5.21 -12.01
CA ARG A 108 -3.29 5.94 -11.96
C ARG A 108 -2.11 5.07 -12.34
N VAL A 109 -2.15 3.80 -11.93
CA VAL A 109 -1.09 2.83 -12.25
C VAL A 109 -1.75 1.50 -12.59
N GLU A 110 -1.28 0.87 -13.65
CA GLU A 110 -1.63 -0.49 -14.05
C GLU A 110 -0.35 -1.32 -14.09
N ILE A 111 -0.37 -2.47 -13.44
CA ILE A 111 0.72 -3.45 -13.43
C ILE A 111 0.22 -4.70 -14.12
N ASP A 112 0.80 -5.01 -15.26
CA ASP A 112 0.52 -6.23 -16.01
C ASP A 112 1.46 -7.34 -15.54
N PHE A 113 0.92 -8.53 -15.33
CA PHE A 113 1.70 -9.74 -15.08
C PHE A 113 1.82 -10.62 -16.32
N VAL A 114 2.85 -11.45 -16.36
CA VAL A 114 3.14 -12.37 -17.47
C VAL A 114 1.98 -13.33 -17.77
N ASP A 115 1.22 -13.71 -16.73
CA ASP A 115 0.04 -14.58 -16.86
C ASP A 115 -1.22 -13.86 -17.33
N ARG A 116 -1.10 -12.61 -17.79
CA ARG A 116 -2.17 -11.71 -18.24
C ARG A 116 -3.11 -11.20 -17.15
N SER A 117 -2.86 -11.51 -15.89
CA SER A 117 -3.55 -10.82 -14.79
C SER A 117 -3.03 -9.40 -14.63
N ARG A 118 -3.82 -8.54 -14.00
CA ARG A 118 -3.50 -7.12 -13.85
C ARG A 118 -3.84 -6.62 -12.44
N LEU A 119 -3.01 -5.72 -11.95
CA LEU A 119 -3.25 -4.98 -10.71
C LEU A 119 -3.38 -3.49 -11.03
N PHE A 120 -4.50 -2.90 -10.64
CA PHE A 120 -4.79 -1.48 -10.82
C PHE A 120 -4.69 -0.74 -9.50
N PHE A 121 -4.02 0.40 -9.52
CA PHE A 121 -4.09 1.41 -8.48
C PHE A 121 -4.95 2.56 -8.98
N ASN A 122 -6.15 2.69 -8.40
CA ASN A 122 -7.08 3.78 -8.68
C ASN A 122 -7.02 4.81 -7.57
N ASP A 123 -7.10 6.09 -7.92
CA ASP A 123 -7.22 7.19 -6.95
C ASP A 123 -7.84 8.43 -7.58
N GLN A 124 -9.08 8.74 -7.23
CA GLN A 124 -9.80 9.90 -7.74
C GLN A 124 -9.11 11.22 -7.38
N ARG A 125 -8.60 11.33 -6.15
CA ARG A 125 -8.01 12.58 -5.62
C ARG A 125 -6.53 12.75 -5.93
N LYS A 126 -5.85 11.74 -6.47
CA LYS A 126 -4.42 11.76 -6.84
C LYS A 126 -3.48 12.07 -5.66
N PHE A 127 -3.85 11.69 -4.43
CA PHE A 127 -3.02 11.85 -3.24
C PHE A 127 -2.24 10.58 -2.88
N GLY A 128 -2.77 9.43 -3.29
CA GLY A 128 -2.12 8.16 -3.12
C GLY A 128 -0.94 7.97 -4.07
N TRP A 129 -0.11 7.01 -3.76
CA TRP A 129 1.08 6.75 -4.55
C TRP A 129 1.55 5.30 -4.43
N VAL A 130 2.25 4.88 -5.47
CA VAL A 130 3.01 3.63 -5.58
C VAL A 130 4.46 4.01 -5.82
N LYS A 131 5.40 3.47 -5.07
CA LYS A 131 6.84 3.71 -5.22
C LYS A 131 7.61 2.41 -5.21
N LEU A 132 8.51 2.26 -6.16
CA LEU A 132 9.47 1.17 -6.18
C LEU A 132 10.70 1.59 -5.39
N LEU A 133 11.01 0.89 -4.31
CA LEU A 133 12.13 1.18 -3.42
C LEU A 133 12.89 -0.10 -3.07
N PRO A 134 14.22 -0.03 -2.80
CA PRO A 134 14.92 -1.14 -2.16
C PRO A 134 14.20 -1.55 -0.86
N THR A 135 13.97 -2.84 -0.67
CA THR A 135 13.19 -3.35 0.47
C THR A 135 13.77 -2.92 1.81
N ASN A 136 15.10 -2.88 1.92
CA ASN A 136 15.80 -2.45 3.13
C ASN A 136 15.66 -0.94 3.43
N GLU A 137 15.36 -0.11 2.42
CA GLU A 137 15.18 1.33 2.56
C GLU A 137 13.75 1.73 2.99
N VAL A 138 12.78 0.84 2.88
CA VAL A 138 11.39 1.12 3.24
C VAL A 138 11.26 1.57 4.70
N LYS A 139 12.02 0.96 5.61
CA LYS A 139 12.07 1.35 7.04
C LYS A 139 12.60 2.76 7.28
N ASN A 140 13.38 3.32 6.33
CA ASN A 140 14.00 4.64 6.43
C ASN A 140 13.05 5.77 5.97
N LEU A 141 11.89 5.44 5.43
CA LEU A 141 10.88 6.45 5.08
C LEU A 141 10.50 7.25 6.34
N PRO A 142 10.44 8.60 6.26
CA PRO A 142 10.24 9.46 7.43
C PRO A 142 9.02 9.10 8.27
N PHE A 143 7.92 8.68 7.63
CA PHE A 143 6.71 8.28 8.34
C PHE A 143 6.86 6.89 8.99
N MET A 144 7.60 5.96 8.37
CA MET A 144 7.87 4.63 8.95
C MET A 144 8.68 4.70 10.24
N GLN A 145 9.64 5.63 10.30
CA GLN A 145 10.45 5.84 11.50
C GLN A 145 9.66 6.40 12.68
N LYS A 146 8.60 7.18 12.40
CA LYS A 146 7.79 7.87 13.42
C LYS A 146 6.55 7.08 13.83
N VAL A 147 6.14 6.09 13.04
CA VAL A 147 4.89 5.36 13.28
C VAL A 147 4.95 4.58 14.60
N GLY A 148 3.86 4.63 15.36
CA GLY A 148 3.70 3.97 16.65
C GLY A 148 3.61 2.45 16.56
N PRO A 149 3.34 1.78 17.69
CA PRO A 149 3.15 0.31 17.71
C PRO A 149 2.02 -0.11 16.78
N GLU A 150 2.18 -1.28 16.19
CA GLU A 150 1.23 -1.89 15.27
C GLU A 150 0.15 -2.63 16.08
N PRO A 151 -1.13 -2.21 16.05
CA PRO A 151 -2.15 -2.82 16.91
C PRO A 151 -2.46 -4.28 16.59
N LEU A 152 -2.17 -4.74 15.37
CA LEU A 152 -2.37 -6.13 14.96
C LEU A 152 -1.14 -7.02 15.16
N ASP A 153 -0.03 -6.47 15.66
CA ASP A 153 1.15 -7.25 15.99
C ASP A 153 0.95 -7.89 17.38
N PRO A 154 1.01 -9.23 17.51
CA PRO A 154 0.85 -9.91 18.80
C PRO A 154 1.92 -9.53 19.83
N HIS A 155 3.04 -8.95 19.41
CA HIS A 155 4.10 -8.47 20.30
C HIS A 155 3.88 -7.03 20.77
N THR A 156 2.88 -6.32 20.26
CA THR A 156 2.53 -4.97 20.72
C THR A 156 1.97 -5.02 22.13
N ARG A 157 2.61 -4.30 23.04
CA ARG A 157 2.25 -4.29 24.46
C ARG A 157 1.38 -3.08 24.80
N ALA A 158 0.43 -3.29 25.70
CA ALA A 158 -0.42 -2.20 26.20
C ALA A 158 0.40 -1.08 26.87
N GLU A 159 1.50 -1.44 27.54
CA GLU A 159 2.41 -0.50 28.18
C GLU A 159 3.04 0.49 27.19
N ASP A 160 3.44 0.02 26.01
CA ASP A 160 4.03 0.87 24.98
C ASP A 160 3.01 1.90 24.46
N PHE A 161 1.76 1.48 24.29
CA PHE A 161 0.66 2.38 23.94
C PHE A 161 0.38 3.39 25.07
N ILE A 162 0.27 2.94 26.33
CA ILE A 162 0.00 3.79 27.49
C ILE A 162 1.08 4.87 27.65
N GLN A 163 2.34 4.51 27.49
CA GLN A 163 3.44 5.48 27.57
C GLN A 163 3.33 6.56 26.48
N ARG A 164 2.93 6.18 25.26
CA ARG A 164 2.80 7.11 24.14
C ARG A 164 1.59 8.02 24.28
N ILE A 165 0.44 7.51 24.70
CA ILE A 165 -0.77 8.31 24.92
C ILE A 165 -0.56 9.32 26.07
N ARG A 166 0.17 8.93 27.14
CA ARG A 166 0.49 9.82 28.26
C ARG A 166 1.34 11.03 27.85
N ARG A 167 2.17 10.92 26.82
CA ARG A 167 2.90 12.07 26.25
C ARG A 167 1.99 13.10 25.58
N ARG A 168 0.74 12.75 25.32
CA ARG A 168 -0.32 13.59 24.73
C ARG A 168 -1.34 14.09 25.76
N GLN A 169 -0.95 14.18 27.05
CA GLN A 169 -1.84 14.54 28.17
C GLN A 169 -2.57 15.89 27.99
N ASN A 170 -2.00 16.81 27.20
CA ASN A 170 -2.60 18.11 26.89
C ASN A 170 -3.48 18.10 25.62
N SER A 171 -3.63 16.94 24.97
CA SER A 171 -4.50 16.76 23.80
C SER A 171 -5.82 16.16 24.19
N MET A 172 -6.89 16.50 23.47
CA MET A 172 -8.15 15.77 23.58
C MET A 172 -7.92 14.30 23.15
N ILE A 173 -8.73 13.41 23.69
CA ILE A 173 -8.55 11.95 23.49
C ILE A 173 -8.60 11.54 22.02
N LYS A 174 -9.54 12.08 21.25
CA LYS A 174 -9.70 11.74 19.82
C LYS A 174 -8.48 12.11 18.98
N PRO A 175 -7.95 13.35 18.99
CA PRO A 175 -6.69 13.70 18.32
C PRO A 175 -5.50 12.85 18.76
N ALA A 176 -5.41 12.50 20.06
CA ALA A 176 -4.34 11.64 20.57
C ALA A 176 -4.39 10.22 19.99
N PHE A 177 -5.58 9.64 19.84
CA PHE A 177 -5.77 8.33 19.19
C PHE A 177 -5.52 8.37 17.67
N LEU A 178 -5.85 9.48 17.01
CA LEU A 178 -5.63 9.64 15.55
C LEU A 178 -4.15 9.93 15.20
N ASP A 179 -3.30 10.15 16.20
CA ASP A 179 -1.88 10.37 15.97
C ASP A 179 -1.16 9.05 15.69
N GLN A 180 -0.72 8.89 14.43
CA GLN A 180 -0.04 7.69 13.96
C GLN A 180 1.28 7.39 14.71
N THR A 181 1.80 8.35 15.50
CA THR A 181 2.98 8.14 16.35
C THR A 181 2.61 7.52 17.68
N VAL A 182 1.36 7.59 18.09
CA VAL A 182 0.83 6.97 19.32
C VAL A 182 0.47 5.52 19.05
N ILE A 183 -0.31 5.28 18.01
CA ILE A 183 -0.69 3.95 17.54
C ILE A 183 -0.80 3.94 15.99
N ALA A 184 -0.30 2.90 15.37
CA ALA A 184 -0.29 2.81 13.92
C ALA A 184 -1.68 2.50 13.35
N GLY A 185 -2.08 3.18 12.26
CA GLY A 185 -3.18 2.75 11.41
C GLY A 185 -4.58 3.27 11.79
N VAL A 186 -4.72 4.04 12.86
CA VAL A 186 -6.00 4.64 13.28
C VAL A 186 -6.33 5.89 12.47
#